data_2950d5722138d4b91acb19f776cdcb3b
#
_entry.id   2950d5722138d4b91acb19f776cdcb3b
#
_cell.length_a   1.000
_cell.length_b   1.000
_cell.length_c   1.000
_cell.angle_alpha   90.00
_cell.angle_beta   90.00
_cell.angle_gamma   90.00
#
_symmetry.space_group_name_H-M   'P 1'
#
loop_
_entity.id
_entity.type
_entity.pdbx_description
1 polymer ?
#
loop_
_entity_poly.entity_id
_entity_poly.type
_entity_poly.pdbx_seq_one_letter_code
_entity_poly.pdbx_strand_id
1 'polypeptide(L)'
;TGVDSSRGMLDIFDRKIMEHTLKNVKTLHLDVEAGAALPGPYHLVVSSMTLHHIRDTAVLFHHFHEALLPSGLVCIADLDSENGLFHSDPTGTFHNGFDRAEFQRVLENAGFSHVTASTAAEIIKPVDRLGDHRFTVFLITGRKDVSK
;
A
#
# COMPACT_ATOMS: atom_id res chain seq x y z
N THR A 1 11.89 -5.85 -5.23
CA THR A 1 12.23 -4.42 -5.36
C THR A 1 11.40 -3.62 -4.38
N GLY A 2 12.04 -2.90 -3.46
CA GLY A 2 11.39 -1.90 -2.61
C GLY A 2 11.40 -0.54 -3.29
N VAL A 3 10.24 0.11 -3.35
CA VAL A 3 10.06 1.41 -4.01
C VAL A 3 9.59 2.42 -2.98
N ASP A 4 10.21 3.58 -2.93
CA ASP A 4 9.80 4.68 -2.06
C ASP A 4 10.21 6.02 -2.68
N SER A 5 9.46 7.09 -2.41
CA SER A 5 9.82 8.45 -2.76
C SER A 5 10.75 9.11 -1.75
N SER A 6 10.86 8.55 -0.55
CA SER A 6 11.74 9.02 0.53
C SER A 6 13.10 8.33 0.47
N ARG A 7 14.15 9.09 0.21
CA ARG A 7 15.53 8.58 0.30
C ARG A 7 15.86 8.07 1.70
N GLY A 8 15.40 8.75 2.75
CA GLY A 8 15.64 8.32 4.12
C GLY A 8 15.02 6.95 4.44
N MET A 9 13.84 6.65 3.88
CA MET A 9 13.23 5.31 4.01
C MET A 9 14.02 4.26 3.24
N LEU A 10 14.50 4.58 2.05
CA LEU A 10 15.35 3.68 1.26
C LEU A 10 16.68 3.42 1.95
N ASP A 11 17.31 4.42 2.58
CA ASP A 11 18.55 4.25 3.33
C ASP A 11 18.37 3.30 4.53
N ILE A 12 17.19 3.34 5.18
CA ILE A 12 16.84 2.38 6.25
C ILE A 12 16.67 0.99 5.67
N PHE A 13 16.01 0.88 4.51
CA PHE A 13 15.79 -0.39 3.85
C PHE A 13 17.11 -1.02 3.38
N ASP A 14 17.99 -0.24 2.77
CA ASP A 14 19.32 -0.68 2.33
C ASP A 14 20.16 -1.19 3.50
N ARG A 15 20.11 -0.53 4.66
CA ARG A 15 20.73 -1.04 5.87
C ARG A 15 20.21 -2.43 6.25
N LYS A 16 18.89 -2.62 6.26
CA LYS A 16 18.26 -3.92 6.56
C LYS A 16 18.67 -5.00 5.56
N ILE A 17 18.75 -4.66 4.26
CA ILE A 17 19.24 -5.56 3.21
C ILE A 17 20.66 -6.03 3.55
N MET A 18 21.55 -5.11 3.94
CA MET A 18 22.93 -5.44 4.32
C MET A 18 23.00 -6.26 5.63
N GLU A 19 22.29 -5.85 6.68
CA GLU A 19 22.23 -6.54 7.97
C GLU A 19 21.76 -7.99 7.83
N HIS A 20 20.77 -8.24 6.97
CA HIS A 20 20.21 -9.57 6.71
C HIS A 20 20.87 -10.30 5.54
N THR A 21 21.89 -9.71 4.92
CA THR A 21 22.62 -10.28 3.78
C THR A 21 21.71 -10.72 2.61
N LEU A 22 20.68 -9.91 2.32
CA LEU A 22 19.68 -10.22 1.28
C LEU A 22 20.24 -9.90 -0.11
N LYS A 23 20.57 -10.93 -0.90
CA LYS A 23 21.21 -10.78 -2.21
C LYS A 23 20.22 -10.54 -3.37
N ASN A 24 18.95 -10.82 -3.15
CA ASN A 24 17.87 -10.76 -4.16
C ASN A 24 16.93 -9.56 -3.95
N VAL A 25 17.30 -8.62 -3.10
CA VAL A 25 16.53 -7.42 -2.80
C VAL A 25 17.27 -6.19 -3.33
N LYS A 26 16.53 -5.26 -3.90
CA LYS A 26 17.04 -3.96 -4.36
C LYS A 26 16.04 -2.86 -4.02
N THR A 27 16.54 -1.64 -3.88
CA THR A 27 15.74 -0.43 -3.69
C THR A 27 15.65 0.39 -4.96
N LEU A 28 14.59 1.16 -5.07
CA LEU A 28 14.36 2.10 -6.17
C LEU A 28 13.74 3.38 -5.62
N HIS A 29 14.43 4.50 -5.79
CA HIS A 29 13.87 5.81 -5.51
C HIS A 29 12.94 6.22 -6.66
N LEU A 30 11.67 6.30 -6.39
CA LEU A 30 10.64 6.63 -7.37
C LEU A 30 9.47 7.34 -6.70
N ASP A 31 9.08 8.48 -7.25
CA ASP A 31 7.86 9.17 -6.86
C ASP A 31 6.73 8.82 -7.82
N VAL A 32 5.83 7.94 -7.39
CA VAL A 32 4.69 7.50 -8.19
C VAL A 32 3.62 8.59 -8.34
N GLU A 33 3.52 9.52 -7.38
CA GLU A 33 2.59 10.64 -7.46
C GLU A 33 3.07 11.71 -8.46
N ALA A 34 4.36 11.78 -8.73
CA ALA A 34 4.91 12.62 -9.80
C ALA A 34 4.71 12.05 -11.21
N GLY A 35 3.94 10.97 -11.35
CA GLY A 35 3.63 10.32 -12.62
C GLY A 35 4.70 9.37 -13.14
N ALA A 36 5.67 9.00 -12.30
CA ALA A 36 6.67 8.02 -12.69
C ALA A 36 6.07 6.60 -12.73
N ALA A 37 6.22 5.92 -13.87
CA ALA A 37 5.76 4.56 -14.03
C ALA A 37 6.58 3.57 -13.18
N LEU A 38 5.90 2.63 -12.54
CA LEU A 38 6.56 1.53 -11.85
C LEU A 38 7.27 0.63 -12.89
N PRO A 39 8.56 0.34 -12.72
CA PRO A 39 9.21 -0.60 -13.60
C PRO A 39 8.63 -2.00 -13.34
N GLY A 40 8.28 -2.66 -14.39
CA GLY A 40 7.78 -4.05 -14.34
C GLY A 40 8.57 -4.96 -15.28
N PRO A 41 8.06 -6.15 -15.56
CA PRO A 41 6.84 -6.71 -14.97
C PRO A 41 7.09 -7.47 -13.66
N TYR A 42 6.08 -7.50 -12.79
CA TYR A 42 6.11 -8.20 -11.50
C TYR A 42 5.03 -9.29 -11.41
N HIS A 43 5.27 -10.33 -10.62
CA HIS A 43 4.25 -11.34 -10.28
C HIS A 43 3.38 -10.87 -9.11
N LEU A 44 3.92 -10.01 -8.26
CA LEU A 44 3.27 -9.53 -7.05
C LEU A 44 3.67 -8.09 -6.77
N VAL A 45 2.70 -7.26 -6.47
CA VAL A 45 2.86 -5.93 -5.89
C VAL A 45 2.29 -5.95 -4.48
N VAL A 46 3.06 -5.44 -3.52
CA VAL A 46 2.65 -5.37 -2.11
C VAL A 46 2.79 -3.94 -1.62
N SER A 47 1.77 -3.46 -0.92
CA SER A 47 1.82 -2.19 -0.19
C SER A 47 1.28 -2.38 1.22
N SER A 48 1.91 -1.78 2.22
CA SER A 48 1.46 -1.87 3.60
C SER A 48 1.64 -0.54 4.31
N MET A 49 0.55 -0.04 4.90
CA MET A 49 0.54 1.20 5.70
C MET A 49 1.14 2.39 4.94
N THR A 50 0.77 2.54 3.66
CA THR A 50 1.35 3.56 2.76
C THR A 50 0.27 4.36 2.04
N LEU A 51 -0.86 3.73 1.70
CA LEU A 51 -1.83 4.34 0.79
C LEU A 51 -2.56 5.53 1.40
N HIS A 52 -2.69 5.56 2.73
CA HIS A 52 -3.24 6.73 3.41
C HIS A 52 -2.36 7.99 3.28
N HIS A 53 -1.11 7.85 2.80
CA HIS A 53 -0.21 8.96 2.43
C HIS A 53 -0.23 9.29 0.93
N ILE A 54 -1.01 8.59 0.12
CA ILE A 54 -1.12 8.81 -1.33
C ILE A 54 -2.40 9.58 -1.63
N ARG A 55 -2.31 10.70 -2.35
CA ARG A 55 -3.47 11.54 -2.67
C ARG A 55 -4.47 10.85 -3.57
N ASP A 56 -3.98 10.26 -4.66
CA ASP A 56 -4.81 9.60 -5.68
C ASP A 56 -4.46 8.11 -5.77
N THR A 57 -5.18 7.32 -5.00
CA THR A 57 -5.02 5.86 -4.98
C THR A 57 -5.49 5.20 -6.28
N ALA A 58 -6.43 5.81 -7.01
CA ALA A 58 -6.92 5.24 -8.27
C ALA A 58 -5.84 5.27 -9.34
N VAL A 59 -5.10 6.37 -9.46
CA VAL A 59 -3.95 6.46 -10.37
C VAL A 59 -2.87 5.45 -9.99
N LEU A 60 -2.56 5.32 -8.69
CA LEU A 60 -1.58 4.35 -8.21
C LEU A 60 -1.99 2.90 -8.56
N PHE A 61 -3.28 2.56 -8.45
CA PHE A 61 -3.74 1.21 -8.80
C PHE A 61 -3.63 0.90 -10.29
N HIS A 62 -3.80 1.89 -11.16
CA HIS A 62 -3.48 1.74 -12.58
C HIS A 62 -2.00 1.43 -12.79
N HIS A 63 -1.09 2.13 -12.12
CA HIS A 63 0.34 1.83 -12.18
C HIS A 63 0.66 0.42 -11.66
N PHE A 64 0.00 -0.03 -10.58
CA PHE A 64 0.16 -1.40 -10.08
C PHE A 64 -0.32 -2.43 -11.12
N HIS A 65 -1.47 -2.17 -11.73
CA HIS A 65 -2.02 -3.05 -12.75
C HIS A 65 -1.11 -3.12 -13.98
N GLU A 66 -0.59 -2.01 -14.47
CA GLU A 66 0.35 -1.97 -15.60
C GLU A 66 1.64 -2.73 -15.29
N ALA A 67 2.20 -2.54 -14.09
CA ALA A 67 3.45 -3.17 -13.66
C ALA A 67 3.34 -4.67 -13.39
N LEU A 68 2.13 -5.24 -13.32
CA LEU A 68 1.92 -6.66 -13.07
C LEU A 68 1.89 -7.47 -14.36
N LEU A 69 2.46 -8.67 -14.29
CA LEU A 69 2.27 -9.73 -15.29
C LEU A 69 0.79 -10.18 -15.35
N PRO A 70 0.33 -10.74 -16.47
CA PRO A 70 -0.93 -11.49 -16.50
C PRO A 70 -0.97 -12.54 -15.37
N SER A 71 -2.08 -12.63 -14.69
CA SER A 71 -2.27 -13.44 -13.46
C SER A 71 -1.48 -12.94 -12.23
N GLY A 72 -0.79 -11.82 -12.31
CA GLY A 72 -0.11 -11.20 -11.18
C GLY A 72 -1.10 -10.72 -10.11
N LEU A 73 -0.61 -10.61 -8.89
CA LEU A 73 -1.41 -10.27 -7.72
C LEU A 73 -1.03 -8.90 -7.16
N VAL A 74 -2.02 -8.19 -6.64
CA VAL A 74 -1.82 -7.05 -5.75
C VAL A 74 -2.28 -7.42 -4.35
N CYS A 75 -1.51 -7.05 -3.33
CA CYS A 75 -1.83 -7.23 -1.92
C CYS A 75 -1.63 -5.91 -1.18
N ILE A 76 -2.68 -5.37 -0.59
CA ILE A 76 -2.67 -4.07 0.07
C ILE A 76 -3.18 -4.23 1.50
N ALA A 77 -2.36 -3.83 2.47
CA ALA A 77 -2.76 -3.71 3.86
C ALA A 77 -2.75 -2.24 4.27
N ASP A 78 -3.86 -1.74 4.78
CA ASP A 78 -3.96 -0.37 5.27
C ASP A 78 -5.07 -0.25 6.34
N LEU A 79 -5.26 0.95 6.89
CA LEU A 79 -6.21 1.23 7.95
C LEU A 79 -7.65 1.20 7.44
N ASP A 80 -8.53 0.55 8.19
CA ASP A 80 -9.96 0.84 8.10
C ASP A 80 -10.24 2.29 8.51
N SER A 81 -11.37 2.85 8.06
CA SER A 81 -11.79 4.22 8.40
C SER A 81 -11.72 4.47 9.90
N GLU A 82 -11.00 5.51 10.34
CA GLU A 82 -10.62 5.68 11.74
C GLU A 82 -10.79 7.12 12.29
N ASN A 83 -11.44 8.01 11.55
CA ASN A 83 -11.77 9.38 11.94
C ASN A 83 -10.57 10.30 12.29
N GLY A 84 -9.37 10.02 11.78
CA GLY A 84 -8.18 10.85 12.00
C GLY A 84 -7.52 10.66 13.38
N LEU A 85 -7.79 9.53 14.04
CA LEU A 85 -7.26 9.25 15.38
C LEU A 85 -5.94 8.47 15.35
N PHE A 86 -5.60 7.86 14.21
CA PHE A 86 -4.41 7.01 14.13
C PHE A 86 -3.11 7.81 14.18
N HIS A 87 -3.04 8.92 13.46
CA HIS A 87 -1.85 9.78 13.42
C HIS A 87 -1.99 10.93 14.41
N SER A 88 -1.04 11.07 15.34
CA SER A 88 -0.97 12.24 16.23
C SER A 88 -0.57 13.54 15.48
N ASP A 89 0.21 13.40 14.41
CA ASP A 89 0.51 14.45 13.43
C ASP A 89 -0.06 14.02 12.08
N PRO A 90 -1.08 14.70 11.54
CA PRO A 90 -1.70 14.36 10.27
C PRO A 90 -0.90 14.86 9.06
N THR A 91 0.26 15.47 9.25
CA THR A 91 1.09 15.99 8.14
C THR A 91 1.44 14.87 7.16
N GLY A 92 1.06 15.03 5.90
CA GLY A 92 1.28 14.03 4.85
C GLY A 92 0.29 12.86 4.88
N THR A 93 -0.76 12.92 5.71
CA THR A 93 -1.88 11.96 5.69
C THR A 93 -3.03 12.56 4.87
N PHE A 94 -3.46 11.87 3.82
CA PHE A 94 -4.53 12.32 2.93
C PHE A 94 -5.83 11.55 3.16
N HIS A 95 -5.76 10.36 3.76
CA HIS A 95 -6.91 9.53 4.07
C HIS A 95 -6.87 9.06 5.52
N ASN A 96 -7.98 9.20 6.24
CA ASN A 96 -8.16 8.68 7.60
C ASN A 96 -8.66 7.23 7.54
N GLY A 97 -7.85 6.35 6.92
CA GLY A 97 -8.25 4.99 6.58
C GLY A 97 -9.24 4.93 5.42
N PHE A 98 -9.72 3.73 5.12
CA PHE A 98 -10.53 3.46 3.94
C PHE A 98 -11.75 2.61 4.29
N ASP A 99 -12.88 2.86 3.62
CA ASP A 99 -13.99 1.93 3.55
C ASP A 99 -13.62 0.78 2.61
N ARG A 100 -13.70 -0.45 3.10
CA ARG A 100 -13.26 -1.64 2.34
C ARG A 100 -14.06 -1.84 1.06
N ALA A 101 -15.36 -1.59 1.09
CA ALA A 101 -16.21 -1.83 -0.06
C ALA A 101 -15.96 -0.77 -1.15
N GLU A 102 -15.72 0.47 -0.76
CA GLU A 102 -15.31 1.52 -1.68
C GLU A 102 -13.94 1.24 -2.27
N PHE A 103 -12.98 0.85 -1.43
CA PHE A 103 -11.62 0.53 -1.84
C PHE A 103 -11.56 -0.65 -2.83
N GLN A 104 -12.39 -1.70 -2.59
CA GLN A 104 -12.53 -2.82 -3.53
C GLN A 104 -13.02 -2.33 -4.90
N ARG A 105 -14.05 -1.46 -4.92
CA ARG A 105 -14.56 -0.89 -6.19
C ARG A 105 -13.50 -0.08 -6.94
N VAL A 106 -12.65 0.66 -6.24
CA VAL A 106 -11.56 1.41 -6.88
C VAL A 106 -10.55 0.46 -7.53
N LEU A 107 -10.21 -0.64 -6.87
CA LEU A 107 -9.33 -1.69 -7.45
C LEU A 107 -9.98 -2.37 -8.66
N GLU A 108 -11.28 -2.72 -8.58
CA GLU A 108 -12.01 -3.30 -9.70
C GLU A 108 -12.05 -2.36 -10.91
N ASN A 109 -12.27 -1.07 -10.67
CA ASN A 109 -12.24 -0.04 -11.71
C ASN A 109 -10.84 0.14 -12.33
N ALA A 110 -9.77 -0.15 -11.59
CA ALA A 110 -8.40 -0.16 -12.11
C ALA A 110 -8.06 -1.42 -12.91
N GLY A 111 -9.01 -2.37 -13.06
CA GLY A 111 -8.89 -3.57 -13.90
C GLY A 111 -8.54 -4.85 -13.14
N PHE A 112 -8.54 -4.82 -11.80
CA PHE A 112 -8.35 -6.02 -11.00
C PHE A 112 -9.63 -6.86 -10.91
N SER A 113 -9.47 -8.17 -10.94
CA SER A 113 -10.52 -9.15 -10.70
C SER A 113 -10.29 -9.92 -9.40
N HIS A 114 -11.28 -10.70 -8.97
CA HIS A 114 -11.20 -11.51 -7.75
C HIS A 114 -10.78 -10.68 -6.51
N VAL A 115 -11.29 -9.46 -6.42
CA VAL A 115 -10.96 -8.56 -5.32
C VAL A 115 -11.64 -9.06 -4.04
N THR A 116 -10.85 -9.29 -3.00
CA THR A 116 -11.33 -9.76 -1.70
C THR A 116 -10.72 -8.94 -0.57
N ALA A 117 -11.48 -8.78 0.52
CA ALA A 117 -11.04 -8.06 1.71
C ALA A 117 -11.20 -8.91 2.97
N SER A 118 -10.22 -8.83 3.85
CA SER A 118 -10.23 -9.46 5.18
C SER A 118 -9.56 -8.55 6.21
N THR A 119 -9.68 -8.86 7.49
CA THR A 119 -8.90 -8.21 8.53
C THR A 119 -7.54 -8.89 8.65
N ALA A 120 -6.46 -8.11 8.52
CA ALA A 120 -5.09 -8.61 8.63
C ALA A 120 -4.57 -8.52 10.06
N ALA A 121 -4.85 -7.40 10.74
CA ALA A 121 -4.31 -7.13 12.06
C ALA A 121 -5.21 -6.14 12.84
N GLU A 122 -4.94 -6.08 14.13
CA GLU A 122 -5.45 -5.03 15.02
C GLU A 122 -4.25 -4.33 15.68
N ILE A 123 -4.31 -3.02 15.77
CA ILE A 123 -3.30 -2.18 16.43
C ILE A 123 -3.98 -1.51 17.61
N ILE A 124 -3.44 -1.69 18.80
CA ILE A 124 -3.87 -0.96 19.99
C ILE A 124 -2.81 0.09 20.31
N LYS A 125 -3.23 1.35 20.36
CA LYS A 125 -2.34 2.44 20.73
C LYS A 125 -3.08 3.50 21.53
N PRO A 126 -2.39 4.23 22.42
CA PRO A 126 -3.00 5.33 23.15
C PRO A 126 -3.35 6.48 22.21
N VAL A 127 -4.54 7.02 22.40
CA VAL A 127 -5.03 8.23 21.74
C VAL A 127 -5.34 9.26 22.83
N ASP A 128 -4.89 10.49 22.62
CA ASP A 128 -5.07 11.58 23.58
C ASP A 128 -6.54 11.71 24.02
N ARG A 129 -6.78 11.74 25.34
CA ARG A 129 -8.07 11.83 26.00
C ARG A 129 -9.02 10.64 25.83
N LEU A 130 -8.68 9.64 24.99
CA LEU A 130 -9.50 8.44 24.77
C LEU A 130 -8.89 7.19 25.41
N GLY A 131 -7.59 7.23 25.79
CA GLY A 131 -6.86 6.05 26.27
C GLY A 131 -6.53 5.08 25.12
N ASP A 132 -6.41 3.80 25.44
CA ASP A 132 -6.10 2.77 24.46
C ASP A 132 -7.27 2.62 23.47
N HIS A 133 -6.95 2.86 22.19
CA HIS A 133 -7.89 2.74 21.09
C HIS A 133 -7.46 1.64 20.12
N ARG A 134 -8.45 0.90 19.61
CA ARG A 134 -8.23 -0.21 18.68
C ARG A 134 -8.46 0.26 17.25
N PHE A 135 -7.44 0.06 16.41
CA PHE A 135 -7.51 0.27 14.98
C PHE A 135 -7.43 -1.07 14.26
N THR A 136 -8.19 -1.24 13.20
CA THR A 136 -8.11 -2.42 12.36
C THR A 136 -7.34 -2.12 11.08
N VAL A 137 -6.54 -3.09 10.66
CA VAL A 137 -5.83 -3.10 9.39
C VAL A 137 -6.48 -4.16 8.52
N PHE A 138 -6.97 -3.75 7.37
CA PHE A 138 -7.47 -4.70 6.37
C PHE A 138 -6.33 -5.25 5.50
N LEU A 139 -6.58 -6.39 4.87
CA LEU A 139 -5.86 -6.89 3.71
C LEU A 139 -6.83 -6.99 2.56
N ILE A 140 -6.56 -6.28 1.48
CA ILE A 140 -7.26 -6.44 0.21
C ILE A 140 -6.31 -7.06 -0.80
N THR A 141 -6.80 -8.05 -1.54
CA THR A 141 -6.07 -8.68 -2.63
C THR A 141 -6.86 -8.58 -3.92
N GLY A 142 -6.17 -8.48 -5.04
CA GLY A 142 -6.76 -8.49 -6.38
C GLY A 142 -5.83 -9.17 -7.38
N ARG A 143 -6.36 -9.58 -8.51
CA ARG A 143 -5.63 -10.27 -9.56
C ARG A 143 -5.76 -9.52 -10.89
N LYS A 144 -4.66 -9.40 -11.62
CA LYS A 144 -4.70 -8.99 -13.02
C LYS A 144 -5.09 -10.16 -13.90
N ASP A 145 -6.16 -9.99 -14.67
CA ASP A 145 -6.60 -11.05 -15.58
C ASP A 145 -5.60 -11.31 -16.71
N VAL A 146 -5.70 -12.51 -17.29
CA VAL A 146 -4.99 -12.83 -18.52
C VAL A 146 -5.70 -12.11 -19.65
N SER A 147 -5.00 -11.20 -20.34
CA SER A 147 -5.54 -10.59 -21.55
C SER A 147 -5.92 -11.70 -22.54
N LYS A 148 -7.17 -11.70 -22.97
CA LYS A 148 -7.65 -12.63 -24.01
C LYS A 148 -7.03 -12.27 -25.35
#